data_22dc86f186427d564435bd0b6c6b5158
#
_entry.id   22dc86f186427d564435bd0b6c6b5158
#
_cell.length_a   1.000
_cell.length_b   1.000
_cell.length_c   1.000
_cell.angle_alpha   90.00
_cell.angle_beta   90.00
_cell.angle_gamma   90.00
#
_symmetry.space_group_name_H-M   'P 1'
#
loop_
_entity.id
_entity.type
_entity.pdbx_description
1 polymer ?
#
loop_
_entity_poly.entity_id
_entity_poly.type
_entity_poly.pdbx_seq_one_letter_code
_entity_poly.pdbx_strand_id
1 'polypeptide(L)'
;MGIMNGKTVIITGAGRAVLSDGVSCGSIGYGIATAFAKEEANLVITGRNVKKLEDAKEELERLYGVKVLPVQADVSAGSDNKAVVQNVVDATIKAFGRIDALINNAQASASGVTLADHSTEQFDLAVYSGLYAA
;
A
#
# COMPACT_ATOMS: atom_id res chain seq x y z
N MET A 1 20.63 12.06 -9.18
CA MET A 1 20.55 10.79 -8.41
C MET A 1 19.69 11.03 -7.18
N GLY A 2 18.66 10.23 -6.99
CA GLY A 2 17.77 10.33 -5.84
C GLY A 2 18.43 9.83 -4.55
N ILE A 3 18.00 10.38 -3.41
CA ILE A 3 18.52 9.98 -2.08
C ILE A 3 18.13 8.54 -1.71
N MET A 4 17.15 7.96 -2.40
CA MET A 4 16.69 6.60 -2.18
C MET A 4 17.16 5.61 -3.24
N ASN A 5 18.05 6.04 -4.13
CA ASN A 5 18.60 5.16 -5.17
C ASN A 5 19.18 3.88 -4.58
N GLY A 6 18.77 2.73 -5.12
CA GLY A 6 19.18 1.41 -4.65
C GLY A 6 18.56 0.94 -3.34
N LYS A 7 17.69 1.74 -2.71
CA LYS A 7 16.94 1.37 -1.51
C LYS A 7 15.56 0.85 -1.87
N THR A 8 15.01 0.00 -1.02
CA THR A 8 13.69 -0.62 -1.21
C THR A 8 12.72 -0.20 -0.12
N VAL A 9 11.55 0.27 -0.54
CA VAL A 9 10.49 0.78 0.33
C VAL A 9 9.22 -0.03 0.13
N ILE A 10 8.65 -0.54 1.22
CA ILE A 10 7.32 -1.17 1.24
C ILE A 10 6.30 -0.12 1.65
N ILE A 11 5.22 0.03 0.89
CA ILE A 11 4.12 0.95 1.17
C ILE A 11 2.82 0.17 1.15
N THR A 12 2.13 0.10 2.29
CA THR A 12 0.83 -0.57 2.37
C THR A 12 -0.29 0.37 1.92
N GLY A 13 -1.28 -0.16 1.18
CA GLY A 13 -2.41 0.63 0.69
C GLY A 13 -2.05 1.64 -0.41
N ALA A 14 -1.22 1.26 -1.37
CA ALA A 14 -0.67 2.16 -2.39
C ALA A 14 -1.25 1.96 -3.81
N GLY A 15 -2.40 1.31 -3.95
CA GLY A 15 -3.09 1.19 -5.25
C GLY A 15 -3.66 2.52 -5.75
N ARG A 16 -3.89 2.64 -7.06
CA ARG A 16 -4.64 3.76 -7.64
C ARG A 16 -6.08 3.76 -7.14
N ALA A 17 -6.59 4.89 -6.78
CA ALA A 17 -8.00 5.07 -6.45
C ALA A 17 -8.81 5.51 -7.68
N VAL A 18 -10.10 5.17 -7.69
CA VAL A 18 -11.05 5.65 -8.69
C VAL A 18 -12.22 6.29 -7.93
N LEU A 19 -12.54 7.53 -8.27
CA LEU A 19 -13.66 8.25 -7.69
C LEU A 19 -14.98 7.73 -8.23
N SER A 20 -16.09 8.10 -7.59
CA SER A 20 -17.44 7.68 -7.98
C SER A 20 -17.85 8.12 -9.40
N ASP A 21 -17.24 9.16 -9.92
CA ASP A 21 -17.41 9.65 -11.28
C ASP A 21 -16.54 8.94 -12.33
N GLY A 22 -15.77 7.91 -11.89
CA GLY A 22 -14.86 7.16 -12.76
C GLY A 22 -13.50 7.80 -12.97
N VAL A 23 -13.23 8.97 -12.39
CA VAL A 23 -11.92 9.62 -12.50
C VAL A 23 -10.89 8.88 -11.67
N SER A 24 -9.81 8.45 -12.31
CA SER A 24 -8.67 7.86 -11.62
C SER A 24 -7.89 8.93 -10.87
N CYS A 25 -7.66 8.69 -9.58
CA CYS A 25 -6.88 9.59 -8.74
C CYS A 25 -5.84 8.82 -7.92
N GLY A 26 -4.89 9.54 -7.35
CA GLY A 26 -3.96 8.97 -6.37
C GLY A 26 -4.63 8.79 -5.02
N SER A 27 -4.39 7.66 -4.38
CA SER A 27 -4.59 7.51 -2.94
C SER A 27 -3.42 8.17 -2.17
N ILE A 28 -3.55 8.30 -0.85
CA ILE A 28 -2.44 8.79 -0.01
C ILE A 28 -1.21 7.89 -0.20
N GLY A 29 -1.39 6.56 -0.15
CA GLY A 29 -0.29 5.61 -0.37
C GLY A 29 0.35 5.72 -1.75
N TYR A 30 -0.44 5.95 -2.79
CA TYR A 30 0.08 6.22 -4.13
C TYR A 30 0.89 7.53 -4.18
N GLY A 31 0.44 8.58 -3.49
CA GLY A 31 1.18 9.83 -3.38
C GLY A 31 2.53 9.65 -2.68
N ILE A 32 2.57 8.86 -1.60
CA ILE A 32 3.80 8.47 -0.92
C ILE A 32 4.72 7.69 -1.88
N ALA A 33 4.18 6.70 -2.59
CA ALA A 33 4.93 5.93 -3.59
C ALA A 33 5.54 6.83 -4.67
N THR A 34 4.78 7.83 -5.13
CA THR A 34 5.26 8.83 -6.11
C THR A 34 6.45 9.62 -5.55
N ALA A 35 6.40 10.04 -4.29
CA ALA A 35 7.51 10.76 -3.67
C ALA A 35 8.79 9.91 -3.62
N PHE A 36 8.68 8.65 -3.23
CA PHE A 36 9.81 7.72 -3.23
C PHE A 36 10.30 7.37 -4.64
N ALA A 37 9.38 7.27 -5.62
CA ALA A 37 9.76 7.04 -7.02
C ALA A 37 10.59 8.18 -7.59
N LYS A 38 10.27 9.43 -7.26
CA LYS A 38 11.07 10.62 -7.64
C LYS A 38 12.49 10.58 -7.08
N GLU A 39 12.67 9.90 -5.94
CA GLU A 39 13.97 9.70 -5.30
C GLU A 39 14.64 8.39 -5.70
N GLU A 40 14.15 7.74 -6.77
CA GLU A 40 14.74 6.55 -7.41
C GLU A 40 14.71 5.28 -6.52
N ALA A 41 13.76 5.17 -5.59
CA ALA A 41 13.59 3.97 -4.78
C ALA A 41 13.03 2.81 -5.60
N ASN A 42 13.40 1.57 -5.23
CA ASN A 42 12.60 0.39 -5.57
C ASN A 42 11.36 0.34 -4.69
N LEU A 43 10.20 0.09 -5.26
CA LEU A 43 8.93 0.16 -4.55
C LEU A 43 8.27 -1.21 -4.46
N VAL A 44 7.76 -1.54 -3.28
CA VAL A 44 6.80 -2.63 -3.07
C VAL A 44 5.50 -2.00 -2.62
N ILE A 45 4.45 -2.18 -3.40
CA ILE A 45 3.14 -1.62 -3.11
C ILE A 45 2.15 -2.74 -2.80
N THR A 46 1.42 -2.62 -1.72
CA THR A 46 0.43 -3.62 -1.34
C THR A 46 -0.98 -3.06 -1.32
N GLY A 47 -1.95 -3.92 -1.47
CA GLY A 47 -3.36 -3.59 -1.43
C GLY A 47 -4.21 -4.83 -1.71
N ARG A 48 -5.51 -4.69 -1.57
CA ARG A 48 -6.46 -5.79 -1.79
C ARG A 48 -6.87 -5.96 -3.25
N ASN A 49 -6.84 -4.89 -4.03
CA ASN A 49 -7.31 -4.86 -5.42
C ASN A 49 -6.11 -4.93 -6.39
N VAL A 50 -5.96 -6.06 -7.06
CA VAL A 50 -4.87 -6.33 -8.00
C VAL A 50 -4.82 -5.31 -9.13
N LYS A 51 -5.99 -4.98 -9.73
CA LYS A 51 -6.04 -4.02 -10.85
C LYS A 51 -5.52 -2.65 -10.44
N LYS A 52 -5.92 -2.15 -9.27
CA LYS A 52 -5.43 -0.86 -8.75
C LYS A 52 -3.92 -0.86 -8.49
N LEU A 53 -3.37 -1.99 -8.07
CA LEU A 53 -1.92 -2.16 -7.88
C LEU A 53 -1.19 -2.19 -9.23
N GLU A 54 -1.71 -2.91 -10.21
CA GLU A 54 -1.10 -2.97 -11.55
C GLU A 54 -1.14 -1.61 -12.25
N ASP A 55 -2.24 -0.88 -12.15
CA ASP A 55 -2.36 0.47 -12.68
C ASP A 55 -1.34 1.42 -12.04
N ALA A 56 -1.15 1.31 -10.72
CA ALA A 56 -0.14 2.09 -9.99
C ALA A 56 1.28 1.74 -10.43
N LYS A 57 1.59 0.44 -10.55
CA LYS A 57 2.88 -0.05 -11.04
C LYS A 57 3.19 0.51 -12.42
N GLU A 58 2.29 0.32 -13.38
CA GLU A 58 2.48 0.77 -14.77
C GLU A 58 2.77 2.28 -14.84
N GLU A 59 2.00 3.07 -14.12
CA GLU A 59 2.17 4.52 -14.13
C GLU A 59 3.49 4.96 -13.46
N LEU A 60 3.83 4.39 -12.31
CA LEU A 60 5.07 4.74 -11.59
C LEU A 60 6.32 4.35 -12.39
N GLU A 61 6.32 3.16 -12.99
CA GLU A 61 7.42 2.70 -13.83
C GLU A 61 7.57 3.57 -15.09
N ARG A 62 6.44 3.92 -15.73
CA ARG A 62 6.43 4.76 -16.93
C ARG A 62 6.89 6.18 -16.66
N LEU A 63 6.47 6.78 -15.56
CA LEU A 63 6.77 8.20 -15.25
C LEU A 63 8.15 8.40 -14.65
N TYR A 64 8.65 7.44 -13.86
CA TYR A 64 9.86 7.63 -13.05
C TYR A 64 10.98 6.64 -13.36
N GLY A 65 10.71 5.60 -14.15
CA GLY A 65 11.72 4.60 -14.51
C GLY A 65 12.19 3.72 -13.36
N VAL A 66 11.46 3.68 -12.25
CA VAL A 66 11.78 2.85 -11.08
C VAL A 66 11.20 1.45 -11.23
N LYS A 67 11.64 0.52 -10.37
CA LYS A 67 11.08 -0.83 -10.30
C LYS A 67 9.98 -0.88 -9.25
N VAL A 68 8.81 -1.39 -9.63
CA VAL A 68 7.66 -1.52 -8.73
C VAL A 68 7.19 -2.96 -8.68
N LEU A 69 7.13 -3.53 -7.49
CA LEU A 69 6.58 -4.86 -7.21
C LEU A 69 5.20 -4.71 -6.55
N PRO A 70 4.11 -5.05 -7.24
CA PRO A 70 2.80 -5.12 -6.61
C PRO A 70 2.65 -6.46 -5.88
N VAL A 71 2.17 -6.43 -4.65
CA VAL A 71 1.86 -7.64 -3.87
C VAL A 71 0.44 -7.52 -3.32
N GLN A 72 -0.45 -8.40 -3.77
CA GLN A 72 -1.80 -8.47 -3.21
C GLN A 72 -1.71 -8.93 -1.76
N ALA A 73 -2.17 -8.10 -0.84
CA ALA A 73 -2.18 -8.40 0.59
C ALA A 73 -3.31 -7.65 1.29
N ASP A 74 -4.09 -8.38 2.08
CA ASP A 74 -5.01 -7.80 3.04
C ASP A 74 -4.36 -7.80 4.42
N VAL A 75 -3.76 -6.68 4.78
CA VAL A 75 -3.06 -6.54 6.07
C VAL A 75 -4.02 -6.40 7.26
N SER A 76 -5.33 -6.27 7.00
CA SER A 76 -6.36 -6.21 8.04
C SER A 76 -6.88 -7.57 8.51
N ALA A 77 -6.24 -8.67 8.10
CA ALA A 77 -6.73 -10.05 8.36
C ALA A 77 -6.67 -10.48 9.86
N GLY A 78 -6.60 -9.56 10.80
CA GLY A 78 -6.62 -9.85 12.23
C GLY A 78 -5.39 -10.63 12.70
N SER A 79 -5.60 -11.61 13.59
CA SER A 79 -4.50 -12.44 14.13
C SER A 79 -3.80 -13.31 13.09
N ASP A 80 -4.42 -13.53 11.94
CA ASP A 80 -3.88 -14.39 10.88
C ASP A 80 -3.07 -13.62 9.84
N ASN A 81 -2.83 -12.32 10.05
CA ASN A 81 -2.09 -11.51 9.11
C ASN A 81 -0.60 -11.88 9.01
N LYS A 82 -0.07 -12.68 9.96
CA LYS A 82 1.34 -13.06 9.98
C LYS A 82 1.79 -13.74 8.68
N ALA A 83 0.98 -14.65 8.13
CA ALA A 83 1.31 -15.30 6.87
C ALA A 83 1.28 -14.32 5.68
N VAL A 84 0.32 -13.39 5.70
CA VAL A 84 0.20 -12.33 4.69
C VAL A 84 1.41 -11.39 4.73
N VAL A 85 1.81 -10.95 5.91
CA VAL A 85 2.98 -10.10 6.11
C VAL A 85 4.25 -10.83 5.69
N GLN A 86 4.41 -12.10 6.07
CA GLN A 86 5.58 -12.91 5.68
C GLN A 86 5.69 -13.02 4.16
N ASN A 87 4.56 -13.21 3.47
CA ASN A 87 4.55 -13.26 2.01
C ASN A 87 5.03 -11.94 1.37
N VAL A 88 4.65 -10.80 1.92
CA VAL A 88 5.13 -9.49 1.44
C VAL A 88 6.64 -9.35 1.63
N VAL A 89 7.15 -9.74 2.80
CA VAL A 89 8.58 -9.72 3.11
C VAL A 89 9.35 -10.64 2.16
N ASP A 90 8.91 -11.89 2.01
CA ASP A 90 9.57 -12.88 1.16
C ASP A 90 9.61 -12.44 -0.31
N ALA A 91 8.49 -11.91 -0.82
CA ALA A 91 8.41 -11.37 -2.18
C ALA A 91 9.37 -10.18 -2.37
N THR A 92 9.47 -9.30 -1.37
CA THR A 92 10.38 -8.14 -1.39
C THR A 92 11.84 -8.58 -1.41
N ILE A 93 12.22 -9.48 -0.53
CA ILE A 93 13.60 -9.99 -0.46
C ILE A 93 13.97 -10.74 -1.74
N LYS A 94 13.05 -11.54 -2.30
CA LYS A 94 13.28 -12.25 -3.56
C LYS A 94 13.50 -11.28 -4.73
N ALA A 95 12.75 -10.17 -4.79
CA ALA A 95 12.82 -9.22 -5.90
C ALA A 95 14.00 -8.24 -5.77
N PHE A 96 14.29 -7.75 -4.57
CA PHE A 96 15.22 -6.63 -4.34
C PHE A 96 16.35 -6.93 -3.35
N GLY A 97 16.27 -8.01 -2.59
CA GLY A 97 17.32 -8.46 -1.66
C GLY A 97 17.43 -7.63 -0.37
N ARG A 98 16.60 -6.59 -0.20
CA ARG A 98 16.68 -5.69 0.97
C ARG A 98 15.36 -5.00 1.24
N ILE A 99 15.18 -4.54 2.46
CA ILE A 99 14.10 -3.65 2.89
C ILE A 99 14.76 -2.52 3.70
N ASP A 100 14.57 -1.28 3.27
CA ASP A 100 15.15 -0.10 3.93
C ASP A 100 14.10 0.71 4.69
N ALA A 101 12.87 0.71 4.22
CA ALA A 101 11.77 1.42 4.86
C ALA A 101 10.44 0.68 4.70
N LEU A 102 9.58 0.82 5.70
CA LEU A 102 8.20 0.37 5.70
C LEU A 102 7.30 1.56 6.01
N ILE A 103 6.31 1.80 5.15
CA ILE A 103 5.28 2.81 5.34
C ILE A 103 3.96 2.12 5.64
N ASN A 104 3.54 2.15 6.87
CA ASN A 104 2.25 1.65 7.32
C ASN A 104 1.16 2.69 7.01
N ASN A 105 0.58 2.62 5.82
CA ASN A 105 -0.44 3.55 5.34
C ASN A 105 -1.81 2.89 5.19
N ALA A 106 -1.89 1.59 4.97
CA ALA A 106 -3.18 0.90 4.76
C ALA A 106 -4.11 1.08 5.96
N GLN A 107 -5.33 1.48 5.68
CA GLN A 107 -6.42 1.58 6.66
C GLN A 107 -7.76 1.38 5.97
N ALA A 108 -8.69 0.73 6.65
CA ALA A 108 -10.09 0.66 6.25
C ALA A 108 -10.96 1.30 7.34
N SER A 109 -11.97 2.03 6.93
CA SER A 109 -12.96 2.64 7.83
C SER A 109 -14.32 2.69 7.15
N ALA A 110 -15.38 2.77 7.95
CA ALA A 110 -16.72 3.05 7.45
C ALA A 110 -16.86 4.55 7.21
N SER A 111 -16.73 4.98 5.95
CA SER A 111 -16.93 6.37 5.59
C SER A 111 -18.41 6.72 5.48
N GLY A 112 -18.78 7.95 5.80
CA GLY A 112 -20.15 8.45 5.73
C GLY A 112 -21.05 8.01 6.89
N VAL A 113 -20.49 7.39 7.92
CA VAL A 113 -21.21 6.98 9.14
C VAL A 113 -20.82 7.91 10.28
N THR A 114 -21.82 8.47 11.00
CA THR A 114 -21.55 9.31 12.17
C THR A 114 -21.05 8.46 13.34
N LEU A 115 -20.37 9.06 14.30
CA LEU A 115 -19.89 8.36 15.50
C LEU A 115 -21.04 7.68 16.25
N ALA A 116 -22.21 8.34 16.31
CA ALA A 116 -23.41 7.81 16.99
C ALA A 116 -23.97 6.54 16.30
N ASP A 117 -23.77 6.43 15.00
CA ASP A 117 -24.31 5.33 14.16
C ASP A 117 -23.28 4.22 13.90
N HIS A 118 -22.03 4.37 14.38
CA HIS A 118 -21.00 3.35 14.23
C HIS A 118 -21.35 2.07 14.98
N SER A 119 -21.28 0.95 14.26
CA SER A 119 -21.34 -0.37 14.90
C SER A 119 -19.98 -0.77 15.49
N THR A 120 -19.97 -1.75 16.39
CA THR A 120 -18.73 -2.33 16.93
C THR A 120 -17.86 -2.92 15.81
N GLU A 121 -18.46 -3.59 14.83
CA GLU A 121 -17.76 -4.18 13.70
C GLU A 121 -17.06 -3.11 12.82
N GLN A 122 -17.70 -1.97 12.64
CA GLN A 122 -17.09 -0.84 11.89
C GLN A 122 -15.93 -0.22 12.66
N PHE A 123 -16.03 -0.11 13.97
CA PHE A 123 -14.93 0.33 14.85
C PHE A 123 -13.77 -0.68 14.80
N ASP A 124 -14.07 -1.96 14.95
CA ASP A 124 -13.08 -3.03 14.90
C ASP A 124 -12.34 -3.08 13.56
N LEU A 125 -13.05 -2.85 12.45
CA LEU A 125 -12.44 -2.76 11.13
C LEU A 125 -11.33 -1.70 11.09
N ALA A 126 -11.57 -0.52 11.65
CA ALA A 126 -10.57 0.55 11.70
C ALA A 126 -9.40 0.19 12.62
N VAL A 127 -9.67 -0.41 13.77
CA VAL A 127 -8.65 -0.84 14.74
C VAL A 127 -7.76 -1.95 14.15
N TYR A 128 -8.34 -2.98 13.56
CA TYR A 128 -7.58 -4.10 12.98
C TYR A 128 -6.79 -3.67 11.74
N SER A 129 -7.35 -2.84 10.88
CA SER A 129 -6.65 -2.40 9.67
C SER A 129 -5.61 -1.29 9.92
N GLY A 130 -5.82 -0.43 10.91
CA GLY A 130 -4.94 0.70 11.19
C GLY A 130 -3.95 0.44 12.32
N LEU A 131 -4.39 -0.12 13.43
CA LEU A 131 -3.53 -0.30 14.63
C LEU A 131 -2.84 -1.67 14.64
N TYR A 132 -3.60 -2.76 14.53
CA TYR A 132 -3.01 -4.10 14.61
C TYR A 132 -2.25 -4.52 13.36
N ALA A 133 -2.53 -3.93 12.21
CA ALA A 133 -1.83 -4.22 10.97
C ALA A 133 -0.45 -3.54 10.86
N ALA A 134 -0.22 -2.51 11.64
CA ALA A 134 1.02 -1.71 11.60
C ALA A 134 2.28 -2.43 12.19
#